data_bb92078a7fcb1666cfea935fff80003c
#
_entry.id   bb92078a7fcb1666cfea935fff80003c
#
_cell.length_a   1.000
_cell.length_b   1.000
_cell.length_c   1.000
_cell.angle_alpha   90.00
_cell.angle_beta   90.00
_cell.angle_gamma   90.00
#
_symmetry.space_group_name_H-M   'P 1'
#
loop_
_entity.id
_entity.type
_entity.pdbx_description
1 polymer ?
#
loop_
_entity_poly.entity_id
_entity_poly.type
_entity_poly.pdbx_seq_one_letter_code
_entity_poly.pdbx_strand_id
1 'polypeptide(L)'
;MCHKPFNKLRNFLVKPKDPIPDKDKRGVVYLGTCDSCQEQYVGETARSAETRIKDYFNPKKEPPIAIQEHLSINKHKMTFKSFSLLTSEQKLFNRRIKESLNIKKLNPSRNRDGGYHLAAVYKEILSRDRDPPEGHMTGQVSSQ
;
A
#
# COMPACT_ATOMS: atom_id res chain seq x y z
N MET A 1 -19.84 -23.40 37.84
CA MET A 1 -19.46 -23.52 36.39
C MET A 1 -19.91 -22.30 35.64
N CYS A 2 -18.99 -21.57 35.06
CA CYS A 2 -19.33 -20.35 34.28
C CYS A 2 -19.67 -20.76 32.85
N HIS A 3 -20.93 -20.67 32.45
CA HIS A 3 -21.39 -21.02 31.10
C HIS A 3 -20.92 -19.91 30.13
N LYS A 4 -20.01 -20.22 29.24
CA LYS A 4 -19.66 -19.30 28.14
C LYS A 4 -20.78 -19.37 27.10
N PRO A 5 -21.46 -18.26 26.79
CA PRO A 5 -22.49 -18.27 25.77
C PRO A 5 -21.87 -18.63 24.41
N PHE A 6 -22.52 -19.56 23.72
CA PHE A 6 -22.09 -20.05 22.39
C PHE A 6 -22.04 -18.94 21.35
N ASN A 7 -22.94 -17.96 21.46
CA ASN A 7 -22.98 -16.77 20.59
C ASN A 7 -22.96 -15.51 21.42
N LYS A 8 -22.05 -14.60 21.09
CA LYS A 8 -22.03 -13.24 21.66
C LYS A 8 -22.87 -12.31 20.77
N LEU A 9 -23.62 -11.42 21.39
CA LEU A 9 -24.42 -10.40 20.68
C LEU A 9 -23.61 -9.65 19.62
N ARG A 10 -22.30 -9.47 19.88
CA ARG A 10 -21.34 -8.86 18.94
C ARG A 10 -21.27 -9.58 17.58
N ASN A 11 -21.60 -10.88 17.51
CA ASN A 11 -21.56 -11.65 16.27
C ASN A 11 -22.75 -11.35 15.36
N PHE A 12 -23.85 -10.83 15.96
CA PHE A 12 -25.08 -10.49 15.24
C PHE A 12 -25.21 -8.98 14.97
N LEU A 13 -24.49 -8.16 15.72
CA LEU A 13 -24.47 -6.73 15.46
C LEU A 13 -23.56 -6.48 14.26
N VAL A 14 -24.17 -6.10 13.15
CA VAL A 14 -23.46 -5.46 12.02
C VAL A 14 -22.61 -4.35 12.60
N LYS A 15 -21.34 -4.26 12.22
CA LYS A 15 -20.40 -3.26 12.73
C LYS A 15 -21.05 -1.89 12.67
N PRO A 16 -21.39 -1.24 13.82
CA PRO A 16 -22.22 -0.04 13.84
C PRO A 16 -21.47 1.23 13.41
N LYS A 17 -20.38 1.06 12.67
CA LYS A 17 -19.56 2.16 12.16
C LYS A 17 -19.59 2.13 10.64
N ASP A 18 -20.00 3.24 10.08
CA ASP A 18 -19.87 3.48 8.64
C ASP A 18 -18.41 3.28 8.19
N PRO A 19 -18.20 2.74 6.98
CA PRO A 19 -16.85 2.57 6.46
C PRO A 19 -16.16 3.93 6.39
N ILE A 20 -14.96 4.04 6.97
CA ILE A 20 -14.17 5.27 6.93
C ILE A 20 -13.78 5.53 5.47
N PRO A 21 -14.11 6.70 4.91
CA PRO A 21 -13.68 7.08 3.58
C PRO A 21 -12.16 7.00 3.44
N ASP A 22 -11.65 6.62 2.27
CA ASP A 22 -10.23 6.44 2.03
C ASP A 22 -9.38 7.67 2.38
N LYS A 23 -9.89 8.86 2.12
CA LYS A 23 -9.24 10.14 2.46
C LYS A 23 -8.99 10.31 3.96
N ASP A 24 -9.87 9.77 4.80
CA ASP A 24 -9.82 9.92 6.26
C ASP A 24 -9.10 8.76 6.95
N LYS A 25 -8.77 7.68 6.21
CA LYS A 25 -8.02 6.55 6.75
C LYS A 25 -6.65 7.00 7.22
N ARG A 26 -6.27 6.54 8.42
CA ARG A 26 -4.97 6.79 9.04
C ARG A 26 -4.14 5.52 9.09
N GLY A 27 -2.82 5.69 9.26
CA GLY A 27 -1.91 4.55 9.31
C GLY A 27 -1.95 3.75 8.02
N VAL A 28 -1.70 4.38 6.88
CA VAL A 28 -1.84 3.76 5.56
C VAL A 28 -0.51 3.71 4.80
N VAL A 29 -0.38 2.69 3.97
CA VAL A 29 0.59 2.61 2.86
C VAL A 29 -0.18 2.86 1.57
N TYR A 30 0.34 3.71 0.71
CA TYR A 30 -0.32 4.15 -0.52
C TYR A 30 0.64 4.13 -1.70
N LEU A 31 0.07 3.99 -2.88
CA LEU A 31 0.73 4.12 -4.18
C LEU A 31 0.23 5.40 -4.84
N GLY A 32 1.15 6.31 -5.17
CA GLY A 32 0.87 7.46 -6.03
C GLY A 32 1.35 7.17 -7.44
N THR A 33 0.52 7.44 -8.44
CA THR A 33 0.85 7.31 -9.85
C THR A 33 0.68 8.66 -10.52
N CYS A 34 1.72 9.16 -11.19
CA CYS A 34 1.66 10.43 -11.88
C CYS A 34 0.71 10.37 -13.08
N ASP A 35 -0.25 11.30 -13.15
CA ASP A 35 -1.26 11.33 -14.22
C ASP A 35 -0.63 11.62 -15.60
N SER A 36 0.54 12.28 -15.61
CA SER A 36 1.20 12.72 -16.84
C SER A 36 2.18 11.68 -17.44
N CYS A 37 2.96 11.00 -16.60
CA CYS A 37 4.04 10.10 -17.07
C CYS A 37 3.94 8.68 -16.49
N GLN A 38 2.92 8.38 -15.69
CA GLN A 38 2.67 7.08 -15.06
C GLN A 38 3.77 6.61 -14.09
N GLU A 39 4.72 7.49 -13.72
CA GLU A 39 5.71 7.17 -12.71
C GLU A 39 5.09 6.96 -11.35
N GLN A 40 5.62 6.00 -10.61
CA GLN A 40 5.04 5.50 -9.38
C GLN A 40 5.91 5.80 -8.16
N TYR A 41 5.24 6.02 -7.05
CA TYR A 41 5.83 6.23 -5.74
C TYR A 41 5.02 5.51 -4.67
N VAL A 42 5.67 4.73 -3.82
CA VAL A 42 5.06 4.12 -2.62
C VAL A 42 5.48 4.91 -1.39
N GLY A 43 4.53 5.20 -0.50
CA GLY A 43 4.81 5.89 0.74
C GLY A 43 3.91 5.44 1.89
N GLU A 44 4.27 5.82 3.11
CA GLU A 44 3.49 5.56 4.32
C GLU A 44 3.13 6.84 5.06
N THR A 45 2.08 6.79 5.86
CA THR A 45 1.73 7.88 6.78
C THR A 45 0.95 7.37 7.98
N ALA A 46 1.25 7.94 9.17
CA ALA A 46 0.42 7.77 10.36
C ALA A 46 -0.80 8.70 10.36
N ARG A 47 -0.72 9.82 9.62
CA ARG A 47 -1.78 10.83 9.49
C ARG A 47 -2.87 10.36 8.53
N SER A 48 -3.92 11.15 8.35
CA SER A 48 -4.91 10.85 7.32
C SER A 48 -4.28 10.89 5.92
N ALA A 49 -4.78 10.04 5.03
CA ALA A 49 -4.30 9.99 3.65
C ALA A 49 -4.42 11.37 2.98
N GLU A 50 -5.54 12.06 3.17
CA GLU A 50 -5.77 13.40 2.62
C GLU A 50 -4.73 14.42 3.10
N THR A 51 -4.43 14.44 4.40
CA THR A 51 -3.43 15.35 4.96
C THR A 51 -2.05 15.11 4.36
N ARG A 52 -1.67 13.83 4.21
CA ARG A 52 -0.37 13.47 3.63
C ARG A 52 -0.27 13.86 2.16
N ILE A 53 -1.33 13.64 1.40
CA ILE A 53 -1.38 13.96 -0.02
C ILE A 53 -1.35 15.47 -0.24
N LYS A 54 -2.07 16.25 0.58
CA LYS A 54 -2.01 17.72 0.55
C LYS A 54 -0.60 18.27 0.80
N ASP A 55 0.19 17.60 1.65
CA ASP A 55 1.59 17.99 1.89
C ASP A 55 2.45 17.93 0.61
N TYR A 56 2.14 17.05 -0.34
CA TYR A 56 2.87 16.97 -1.60
C TYR A 56 2.70 18.20 -2.49
N PHE A 57 1.60 18.90 -2.33
CA PHE A 57 1.32 20.12 -3.06
C PHE A 57 1.76 21.39 -2.32
N ASN A 58 2.38 21.24 -1.13
CA ASN A 58 2.88 22.36 -0.34
C ASN A 58 4.36 22.61 -0.65
N PRO A 59 4.71 23.73 -1.34
CA PRO A 59 6.09 24.00 -1.74
C PRO A 59 7.03 24.36 -0.58
N LYS A 60 6.51 24.58 0.63
CA LYS A 60 7.29 25.03 1.81
C LYS A 60 8.02 23.93 2.56
N LYS A 61 7.94 22.68 2.12
CA LYS A 61 8.54 21.56 2.82
C LYS A 61 9.93 21.25 2.28
N GLU A 62 10.95 21.52 3.07
CA GLU A 62 12.34 21.17 2.77
C GLU A 62 12.86 20.08 3.72
N PRO A 63 13.64 19.10 3.23
CA PRO A 63 13.95 18.83 1.82
C PRO A 63 12.73 18.27 1.07
N PRO A 64 12.62 18.53 -0.23
CA PRO A 64 11.50 18.03 -1.03
C PRO A 64 11.53 16.50 -1.10
N ILE A 65 10.36 15.90 -0.96
CA ILE A 65 10.20 14.46 -1.14
C ILE A 65 10.28 14.15 -2.64
N ALA A 66 10.75 12.95 -3.00
CA ALA A 66 10.97 12.55 -4.40
C ALA A 66 9.78 12.85 -5.33
N ILE A 67 8.55 12.69 -4.84
CA ILE A 67 7.34 13.03 -5.62
C ILE A 67 7.15 14.55 -5.77
N GLN A 68 7.45 15.36 -4.75
CA GLN A 68 7.37 16.84 -4.85
C GLN A 68 8.38 17.37 -5.85
N GLU A 69 9.60 16.86 -5.82
CA GLU A 69 10.65 17.19 -6.77
C GLU A 69 10.22 16.86 -8.20
N HIS A 70 9.68 15.65 -8.41
CA HIS A 70 9.16 15.22 -9.69
C HIS A 70 8.06 16.16 -10.23
N LEU A 71 7.10 16.52 -9.39
CA LEU A 71 6.00 17.41 -9.79
C LEU A 71 6.49 18.82 -10.10
N SER A 72 7.47 19.32 -9.34
CA SER A 72 8.01 20.68 -9.50
C SER A 72 8.87 20.81 -10.76
N ILE A 73 9.81 19.86 -10.98
CA ILE A 73 10.75 19.90 -12.10
C ILE A 73 10.03 19.69 -13.43
N ASN A 74 9.15 18.69 -13.49
CA ASN A 74 8.49 18.31 -14.74
C ASN A 74 7.17 19.07 -14.99
N LYS A 75 6.74 19.91 -14.04
CA LYS A 75 5.42 20.60 -14.06
C LYS A 75 4.25 19.63 -14.24
N HIS A 76 4.41 18.41 -13.74
CA HIS A 76 3.38 17.39 -13.78
C HIS A 76 2.31 17.65 -12.72
N LYS A 77 1.13 17.06 -12.92
CA LYS A 77 0.00 17.19 -12.00
C LYS A 77 -0.38 15.81 -11.46
N MET A 78 -0.80 15.80 -10.21
CA MET A 78 -1.43 14.67 -9.56
C MET A 78 -2.65 15.18 -8.80
N THR A 79 -3.66 14.35 -8.65
CA THR A 79 -4.87 14.64 -7.88
C THR A 79 -4.99 13.62 -6.74
N PHE A 80 -5.97 13.79 -5.86
CA PHE A 80 -6.24 12.75 -4.84
C PHE A 80 -6.55 11.39 -5.48
N LYS A 81 -7.17 11.38 -6.65
CA LYS A 81 -7.50 10.16 -7.41
C LYS A 81 -6.29 9.41 -7.95
N SER A 82 -5.15 10.10 -8.09
CA SER A 82 -3.86 9.52 -8.50
C SER A 82 -3.22 8.65 -7.40
N PHE A 83 -3.83 8.63 -6.19
CA PHE A 83 -3.36 7.85 -5.06
C PHE A 83 -4.31 6.70 -4.74
N SER A 84 -3.78 5.50 -4.63
CA SER A 84 -4.51 4.31 -4.18
C SER A 84 -3.97 3.82 -2.85
N LEU A 85 -4.86 3.44 -1.93
CA LEU A 85 -4.47 2.87 -0.65
C LEU A 85 -4.19 1.38 -0.81
N LEU A 86 -2.97 0.96 -0.47
CA LEU A 86 -2.53 -0.43 -0.58
C LEU A 86 -2.90 -1.24 0.66
N THR A 87 -2.64 -0.68 1.84
CA THR A 87 -2.92 -1.35 3.12
C THR A 87 -3.06 -0.36 4.26
N SER A 88 -3.69 -0.78 5.35
CA SER A 88 -3.79 -0.02 6.59
C SER A 88 -3.04 -0.74 7.70
N GLU A 89 -2.29 0.04 8.52
CA GLU A 89 -1.54 -0.46 9.66
C GLU A 89 -1.24 0.66 10.65
N GLN A 90 -1.72 0.52 11.88
CA GLN A 90 -1.56 1.56 12.88
C GLN A 90 -0.17 1.56 13.52
N LYS A 91 0.44 0.38 13.69
CA LYS A 91 1.78 0.26 14.28
C LYS A 91 2.84 0.72 13.28
N LEU A 92 3.67 1.69 13.69
CA LEU A 92 4.70 2.29 12.84
C LEU A 92 5.66 1.24 12.25
N PHE A 93 6.15 0.32 13.07
CA PHE A 93 7.10 -0.69 12.62
C PHE A 93 6.50 -1.59 11.53
N ASN A 94 5.31 -2.12 11.76
CA ASN A 94 4.61 -2.97 10.79
C ASN A 94 4.27 -2.20 9.50
N ARG A 95 3.92 -0.92 9.61
CA ARG A 95 3.61 -0.07 8.46
C ARG A 95 4.84 0.15 7.59
N ARG A 96 6.01 0.41 8.18
CA ARG A 96 7.28 0.53 7.44
C ARG A 96 7.69 -0.77 6.77
N ILE A 97 7.45 -1.93 7.40
CA ILE A 97 7.67 -3.23 6.76
C ILE A 97 6.75 -3.39 5.55
N LYS A 98 5.45 -3.08 5.71
CA LYS A 98 4.48 -3.15 4.61
C LYS A 98 4.83 -2.20 3.47
N GLU A 99 5.30 -0.99 3.76
CA GLU A 99 5.82 -0.06 2.76
C GLU A 99 6.97 -0.69 1.97
N SER A 100 8.00 -1.18 2.66
CA SER A 100 9.17 -1.80 2.03
C SER A 100 8.83 -3.05 1.21
N LEU A 101 7.87 -3.85 1.66
CA LEU A 101 7.34 -4.99 0.90
C LEU A 101 6.68 -4.52 -0.40
N ASN A 102 5.86 -3.47 -0.34
CA ASN A 102 5.21 -2.90 -1.52
C ASN A 102 6.22 -2.24 -2.47
N ILE A 103 7.24 -1.53 -1.96
CA ILE A 103 8.32 -0.99 -2.78
C ILE A 103 9.02 -2.13 -3.55
N LYS A 104 9.34 -3.23 -2.90
CA LYS A 104 10.00 -4.38 -3.56
C LYS A 104 9.10 -5.12 -4.53
N LYS A 105 7.81 -5.22 -4.24
CA LYS A 105 6.83 -5.88 -5.10
C LYS A 105 6.52 -5.07 -6.36
N LEU A 106 6.27 -3.77 -6.19
CA LEU A 106 5.84 -2.87 -7.26
C LEU A 106 7.00 -2.23 -8.03
N ASN A 107 8.20 -2.20 -7.41
CA ASN A 107 9.41 -1.59 -7.96
C ASN A 107 9.16 -0.17 -8.53
N PRO A 108 8.61 0.75 -7.73
CA PRO A 108 8.22 2.09 -8.20
C PRO A 108 9.44 2.91 -8.61
N SER A 109 9.31 3.66 -9.71
CA SER A 109 10.40 4.42 -10.33
C SER A 109 10.90 5.60 -9.48
N ARG A 110 10.09 6.11 -8.54
CA ARG A 110 10.39 7.33 -7.78
C ARG A 110 10.76 7.12 -6.32
N ASN A 111 10.83 5.89 -5.83
CA ASN A 111 11.39 5.65 -4.51
C ASN A 111 12.92 5.74 -4.57
N ARG A 112 13.51 6.63 -3.76
CA ARG A 112 14.98 6.83 -3.70
C ARG A 112 15.71 5.67 -3.02
N ASP A 113 15.02 5.01 -2.10
CA ASP A 113 15.52 3.87 -1.36
C ASP A 113 14.51 2.71 -1.34
N GLY A 114 14.96 1.55 -0.90
CA GLY A 114 14.11 0.36 -0.76
C GLY A 114 13.22 0.35 0.48
N GLY A 115 13.13 1.48 1.19
CA GLY A 115 12.42 1.60 2.45
C GLY A 115 13.15 0.92 3.63
N TYR A 116 12.42 0.48 4.65
CA TYR A 116 12.98 -0.16 5.83
C TYR A 116 13.70 -1.47 5.50
N HIS A 117 14.82 -1.74 6.15
CA HIS A 117 15.58 -2.99 5.92
C HIS A 117 14.75 -4.22 6.32
N LEU A 118 14.47 -5.07 5.34
CA LEU A 118 13.70 -6.29 5.54
C LEU A 118 14.61 -7.46 5.93
N ALA A 119 14.20 -8.24 6.94
CA ALA A 119 14.85 -9.49 7.28
C ALA A 119 14.81 -10.49 6.09
N ALA A 120 15.75 -11.45 6.07
CA ALA A 120 15.90 -12.42 4.99
C ALA A 120 14.59 -13.20 4.67
N VAL A 121 13.82 -13.53 5.70
CA VAL A 121 12.54 -14.25 5.57
C VAL A 121 11.55 -13.52 4.65
N TYR A 122 11.49 -12.18 4.70
CA TYR A 122 10.59 -11.41 3.84
C TYR A 122 11.07 -11.41 2.37
N LYS A 123 12.38 -11.49 2.14
CA LYS A 123 12.94 -11.60 0.78
C LYS A 123 12.54 -12.91 0.12
N GLU A 124 12.55 -13.99 0.88
CA GLU A 124 12.14 -15.31 0.41
C GLU A 124 10.63 -15.36 0.07
N ILE A 125 9.77 -14.78 0.91
CA ILE A 125 8.32 -14.67 0.63
C ILE A 125 8.09 -13.92 -0.69
N LEU A 126 8.77 -12.81 -0.90
CA LEU A 126 8.65 -12.01 -2.14
C LEU A 126 9.17 -12.73 -3.38
N SER A 127 10.13 -13.64 -3.25
CA SER A 127 10.60 -14.45 -4.39
C SER A 127 9.54 -15.46 -4.82
N ARG A 128 8.88 -16.11 -3.88
CA ARG A 128 7.80 -17.07 -4.16
C ARG A 128 6.58 -16.45 -4.84
N ASP A 129 6.23 -15.20 -4.49
CA ASP A 129 5.10 -14.48 -5.11
C ASP A 129 5.35 -14.09 -6.58
N ARG A 130 6.59 -14.22 -7.08
CA ARG A 130 6.93 -13.89 -8.47
C ARG A 130 6.86 -15.08 -9.42
N ASP A 131 6.85 -16.29 -8.87
CA ASP A 131 6.68 -17.48 -9.70
C ASP A 131 5.19 -17.60 -10.08
N PRO A 132 4.85 -17.63 -11.38
CA PRO A 132 3.48 -17.91 -11.80
C PRO A 132 3.09 -19.30 -11.28
N PRO A 133 1.83 -19.53 -10.88
CA PRO A 133 1.39 -20.86 -10.47
C PRO A 133 1.73 -21.84 -11.59
N GLU A 134 2.48 -22.88 -11.26
CA GLU A 134 2.82 -23.96 -12.19
C GLU A 134 1.53 -24.43 -12.88
N GLY A 135 1.51 -24.30 -14.19
CA GLY A 135 0.36 -24.64 -15.00
C GLY A 135 -0.07 -26.08 -14.74
N HIS A 136 -1.27 -26.24 -14.31
CA HIS A 136 -1.95 -27.54 -14.26
C HIS A 136 -1.89 -28.15 -15.68
N MET A 137 -1.00 -29.11 -15.88
CA MET A 137 -0.94 -29.87 -17.12
C MET A 137 -2.28 -30.61 -17.29
N THR A 138 -3.12 -30.07 -18.13
CA THR A 138 -4.27 -30.79 -18.65
C THR A 138 -3.75 -31.93 -19.54
N GLY A 139 -3.82 -33.15 -19.00
CA GLY A 139 -3.54 -34.34 -19.76
C GLY A 139 -4.39 -34.41 -21.01
N GLN A 140 -3.71 -34.44 -22.16
CA GLN A 140 -4.36 -34.80 -23.41
C GLN A 140 -4.77 -36.28 -23.35
N VAL A 141 -6.06 -36.51 -23.34
CA VAL A 141 -6.61 -37.87 -23.60
C VAL A 141 -6.59 -38.07 -25.11
N SER A 142 -5.67 -38.89 -25.58
CA SER A 142 -5.65 -39.37 -26.93
C SER A 142 -6.82 -40.38 -27.11
N SER A 143 -7.78 -40.05 -27.95
CA SER A 143 -8.77 -41.02 -28.41
C SER A 143 -8.22 -41.71 -29.65
N GLN A 144 -8.06 -43.01 -29.56
CA GLN A 144 -8.02 -43.90 -30.72
C GLN A 144 -9.44 -44.24 -31.13
#